data_e9b931922c81181fa4a1db31414fdebf
#
_entry.id   e9b931922c81181fa4a1db31414fdebf
#
_cell.length_a   1.000
_cell.length_b   1.000
_cell.length_c   1.000
_cell.angle_alpha   90.00
_cell.angle_beta   90.00
_cell.angle_gamma   90.00
#
_symmetry.space_group_name_H-M   'P 1'
#
loop_
_entity.id
_entity.type
_entity.pdbx_description
1 polymer ?
#
loop_
_entity_poly.entity_id
_entity_poly.type
_entity_poly.pdbx_seq_one_letter_code
_entity_poly.pdbx_strand_id
1 'polypeptide(L)'
;MPKKTKEGERINKTLKNKKGITLIALVVTIVVLLILAGVSVSVVADKNGIIQNSQETKEQTRAAMVEKERDLWKLEGQIYQSDSEKETLEKVLERLEKENTITKEEKQAILETGEVTIAGKTIIFIDGTIVACGNEENSADGSFLGNTSIKRGDIEQINIITALNGHDANDEKTWDISERKNGRYLAWYEDKDNNNFWEVTIAGNGRVKLNKSAKLLFKALGTYAGKIEMNGIENLDTSEVTDMSYMFTDGSQYTDLDLSSFDTSNVTTMSGMFYGCSKLTNVNLANFNTKNVVKLSNLFNGCSAIENINLNSFETSNVTNMYGMFGNCENLKNVNLKSFDTSKVTNMEAMFFNCKSLSKIDFSNFNTSSVERLKRMFVNCGLLTELDLSNFKTENLLNVETMFSGCKLLKKIDMRNATFDKVQNYNYMLDTLPSDVTIIVKDDTQKEWLSSKFPERANSIKVQGQT
;
A
#
# COMPACT_ATOMS: atom_id res chain seq x y z
N MET A 1 -35.78 45.28 -19.91
CA MET A 1 -35.45 43.94 -20.43
C MET A 1 -34.75 44.10 -21.76
N PRO A 2 -33.43 43.87 -21.87
CA PRO A 2 -32.73 43.92 -23.14
C PRO A 2 -32.83 42.58 -23.86
N LYS A 3 -33.11 42.61 -25.15
CA LYS A 3 -33.20 41.50 -26.09
C LYS A 3 -31.83 40.79 -26.23
N LYS A 4 -31.76 39.51 -25.95
CA LYS A 4 -30.60 38.64 -26.30
C LYS A 4 -30.52 38.54 -27.83
N THR A 5 -29.38 38.93 -28.39
CA THR A 5 -29.09 38.87 -29.82
C THR A 5 -28.84 37.44 -30.26
N LYS A 6 -29.42 37.07 -31.42
CA LYS A 6 -29.32 35.74 -32.06
C LYS A 6 -27.89 35.30 -32.42
N GLU A 7 -26.90 36.15 -32.25
CA GLU A 7 -25.49 35.83 -32.53
C GLU A 7 -24.85 35.00 -31.42
N GLY A 8 -25.22 35.18 -30.14
CA GLY A 8 -24.71 34.38 -29.02
C GLY A 8 -25.13 32.89 -29.06
N GLU A 9 -26.28 32.58 -29.65
CA GLU A 9 -26.76 31.21 -29.80
C GLU A 9 -26.10 30.47 -30.98
N ARG A 10 -25.64 31.16 -32.00
CA ARG A 10 -24.89 30.56 -33.12
C ARG A 10 -23.46 30.18 -32.71
N ILE A 11 -22.80 30.98 -31.89
CA ILE A 11 -21.43 30.67 -31.39
C ILE A 11 -21.44 29.46 -30.47
N ASN A 12 -22.47 29.34 -29.59
CA ASN A 12 -22.57 28.20 -28.69
C ASN A 12 -22.99 26.88 -29.35
N LYS A 13 -23.66 26.91 -30.51
CA LYS A 13 -23.99 25.72 -31.29
C LYS A 13 -22.83 25.21 -32.14
N THR A 14 -21.93 26.12 -32.55
CA THR A 14 -20.74 25.76 -33.34
C THR A 14 -19.63 25.15 -32.47
N LEU A 15 -19.59 25.49 -31.17
CA LEU A 15 -18.62 24.94 -30.20
C LEU A 15 -19.01 23.55 -29.66
N LYS A 16 -20.31 23.16 -29.74
CA LYS A 16 -20.75 21.82 -29.28
C LYS A 16 -20.59 20.70 -30.28
N ASN A 17 -20.24 20.98 -31.55
CA ASN A 17 -20.14 19.98 -32.61
C ASN A 17 -18.72 19.81 -33.21
N LYS A 18 -17.68 20.37 -32.57
CA LYS A 18 -16.31 20.05 -32.90
C LYS A 18 -15.74 19.22 -31.75
N LYS A 19 -15.74 17.90 -31.96
CA LYS A 19 -14.97 16.94 -31.18
C LYS A 19 -13.57 17.49 -30.90
N GLY A 20 -13.00 17.26 -29.72
CA GLY A 20 -11.75 17.80 -29.19
C GLY A 20 -10.44 17.57 -29.96
N ILE A 21 -10.53 17.62 -31.29
CA ILE A 21 -9.39 17.46 -32.24
C ILE A 21 -8.55 18.74 -32.34
N THR A 22 -9.10 19.93 -31.95
CA THR A 22 -8.43 21.19 -32.22
C THR A 22 -7.29 21.56 -31.31
N LEU A 23 -7.29 21.13 -30.05
CA LEU A 23 -6.17 21.43 -29.13
C LEU A 23 -4.98 20.49 -29.36
N ILE A 24 -5.27 19.23 -29.57
CA ILE A 24 -4.24 18.19 -29.89
C ILE A 24 -3.63 18.47 -31.27
N ALA A 25 -4.43 18.81 -32.28
CA ALA A 25 -3.93 19.20 -33.60
C ALA A 25 -3.04 20.46 -33.54
N LEU A 26 -3.38 21.45 -32.70
CA LEU A 26 -2.58 22.65 -32.54
C LEU A 26 -1.26 22.36 -31.83
N VAL A 27 -1.27 21.57 -30.77
CA VAL A 27 -0.04 21.14 -30.06
C VAL A 27 0.85 20.30 -30.95
N VAL A 28 0.29 19.35 -31.70
CA VAL A 28 1.02 18.50 -32.65
C VAL A 28 1.64 19.36 -33.76
N THR A 29 0.93 20.35 -34.28
CA THR A 29 1.44 21.26 -35.33
C THR A 29 2.58 22.13 -34.82
N ILE A 30 2.50 22.62 -33.59
CA ILE A 30 3.56 23.43 -32.95
C ILE A 30 4.80 22.57 -32.68
N VAL A 31 4.64 21.34 -32.19
CA VAL A 31 5.76 20.41 -31.94
C VAL A 31 6.44 20.00 -33.26
N VAL A 32 5.68 19.71 -34.31
CA VAL A 32 6.23 19.38 -35.63
C VAL A 32 6.99 20.57 -36.23
N LEU A 33 6.48 21.80 -36.10
CA LEU A 33 7.17 23.00 -36.55
C LEU A 33 8.47 23.29 -35.77
N LEU A 34 8.51 22.99 -34.48
CA LEU A 34 9.72 23.13 -33.66
C LEU A 34 10.78 22.06 -33.99
N ILE A 35 10.37 20.85 -34.36
CA ILE A 35 11.26 19.77 -34.80
C ILE A 35 11.83 20.07 -36.22
N LEU A 36 11.00 20.62 -37.10
CA LEU A 36 11.44 21.01 -38.46
C LEU A 36 12.36 22.26 -38.47
N ALA A 37 12.23 23.12 -37.45
CA ALA A 37 13.09 24.32 -37.30
C ALA A 37 14.46 24.01 -36.68
N GLY A 38 14.64 22.84 -36.03
CA GLY A 38 15.89 22.42 -35.38
C GLY A 38 16.89 21.66 -36.29
N VAL A 39 16.52 21.33 -37.52
CA VAL A 39 17.41 20.60 -38.45
C VAL A 39 18.19 21.60 -39.30
N SER A 40 19.27 22.10 -38.79
CA SER A 40 20.26 22.80 -39.61
C SER A 40 21.16 21.77 -40.32
N VAL A 41 21.01 21.70 -41.63
CA VAL A 41 21.80 20.83 -42.52
C VAL A 41 23.20 21.41 -42.67
N SER A 42 24.23 20.77 -42.11
CA SER A 42 25.60 20.96 -42.55
C SER A 42 25.99 19.85 -43.53
N VAL A 43 25.95 20.13 -44.82
CA VAL A 43 26.42 19.25 -45.89
C VAL A 43 27.88 19.55 -46.17
N VAL A 44 28.75 18.57 -45.90
CA VAL A 44 30.09 18.51 -46.56
C VAL A 44 30.32 17.06 -46.99
N ALA A 45 30.68 16.93 -48.29
CA ALA A 45 30.59 15.74 -49.08
C ALA A 45 31.81 14.81 -48.98
N ASP A 46 31.52 13.54 -48.80
CA ASP A 46 32.28 12.46 -49.40
C ASP A 46 31.29 11.34 -49.78
N LYS A 47 31.43 10.75 -50.97
CA LYS A 47 30.39 9.86 -51.58
C LYS A 47 30.03 8.64 -50.73
N ASN A 48 30.92 8.15 -49.88
CA ASN A 48 30.61 7.05 -48.95
C ASN A 48 29.98 7.56 -47.64
N GLY A 49 30.25 8.79 -47.24
CA GLY A 49 29.65 9.43 -46.04
C GLY A 49 28.18 9.83 -46.26
N ILE A 50 27.77 10.14 -47.51
CA ILE A 50 26.38 10.53 -47.80
C ILE A 50 25.40 9.36 -47.65
N ILE A 51 25.80 8.14 -48.00
CA ILE A 51 24.93 6.96 -47.88
C ILE A 51 24.80 6.54 -46.40
N GLN A 52 25.89 6.55 -45.63
CA GLN A 52 25.86 6.27 -44.19
C GLN A 52 25.07 7.35 -43.43
N ASN A 53 25.33 8.62 -43.69
CA ASN A 53 24.57 9.74 -43.07
C ASN A 53 23.07 9.68 -43.45
N SER A 54 22.71 9.24 -44.66
CA SER A 54 21.29 9.14 -45.02
C SER A 54 20.58 7.97 -44.35
N GLN A 55 21.27 6.87 -44.08
CA GLN A 55 20.74 5.76 -43.30
C GLN A 55 20.64 6.10 -41.83
N GLU A 56 21.68 6.68 -41.24
CA GLU A 56 21.69 7.12 -39.83
C GLU A 56 20.62 8.18 -39.58
N THR A 57 20.42 9.14 -40.46
CA THR A 57 19.35 10.13 -40.38
C THR A 57 17.96 9.48 -40.51
N LYS A 58 17.80 8.44 -41.35
CA LYS A 58 16.53 7.71 -41.43
C LYS A 58 16.22 6.95 -40.16
N GLU A 59 17.20 6.28 -39.57
CA GLU A 59 17.04 5.54 -38.33
C GLU A 59 16.75 6.47 -37.14
N GLN A 60 17.43 7.63 -37.07
CA GLN A 60 17.15 8.66 -36.05
C GLN A 60 15.72 9.22 -36.21
N THR A 61 15.27 9.45 -37.44
CA THR A 61 13.90 9.88 -37.73
C THR A 61 12.89 8.83 -37.32
N ARG A 62 13.17 7.55 -37.61
CA ARG A 62 12.34 6.42 -37.20
C ARG A 62 12.23 6.32 -35.68
N ALA A 63 13.35 6.43 -34.96
CA ALA A 63 13.36 6.45 -33.50
C ALA A 63 12.48 7.58 -32.91
N ALA A 64 12.59 8.80 -33.50
CA ALA A 64 11.78 9.94 -33.08
C ALA A 64 10.28 9.74 -33.34
N MET A 65 9.91 9.06 -34.45
CA MET A 65 8.51 8.72 -34.73
C MET A 65 7.95 7.71 -33.70
N VAL A 66 8.70 6.66 -33.37
CA VAL A 66 8.32 5.63 -32.41
C VAL A 66 8.18 6.25 -31.02
N GLU A 67 9.08 7.14 -30.63
CA GLU A 67 9.03 7.85 -29.36
C GLU A 67 7.78 8.74 -29.26
N LYS A 68 7.45 9.46 -30.31
CA LYS A 68 6.24 10.30 -30.37
C LYS A 68 4.97 9.47 -30.22
N GLU A 69 4.87 8.35 -30.91
CA GLU A 69 3.71 7.45 -30.81
C GLU A 69 3.58 6.83 -29.39
N ARG A 70 4.70 6.45 -28.78
CA ARG A 70 4.73 6.04 -27.38
C ARG A 70 4.19 7.14 -26.45
N ASP A 71 4.63 8.39 -26.64
CA ASP A 71 4.21 9.49 -25.79
C ASP A 71 2.72 9.81 -25.95
N LEU A 72 2.21 9.75 -27.18
CA LEU A 72 0.77 9.88 -27.46
C LEU A 72 -0.04 8.77 -26.78
N TRP A 73 0.39 7.52 -26.91
CA TRP A 73 -0.26 6.39 -26.27
C TRP A 73 -0.26 6.49 -24.74
N LYS A 74 0.87 6.92 -24.13
CA LYS A 74 0.95 7.15 -22.67
C LYS A 74 0.05 8.30 -22.23
N LEU A 75 -0.03 9.38 -23.02
CA LEU A 75 -0.90 10.53 -22.74
C LEU A 75 -2.37 10.15 -22.81
N GLU A 76 -2.78 9.35 -23.80
CA GLU A 76 -4.14 8.82 -23.89
C GLU A 76 -4.51 8.00 -22.65
N GLY A 77 -3.59 7.19 -22.13
CA GLY A 77 -3.79 6.44 -20.90
C GLY A 77 -3.99 7.29 -19.64
N GLN A 78 -3.54 8.55 -19.65
CA GLN A 78 -3.77 9.50 -18.55
C GLN A 78 -5.12 10.24 -18.69
N ILE A 79 -5.63 10.37 -19.91
CA ILE A 79 -6.86 11.13 -20.23
C ILE A 79 -8.09 10.24 -20.06
N TYR A 80 -8.04 8.99 -20.50
CA TYR A 80 -9.16 8.06 -20.45
C TYR A 80 -9.16 7.27 -19.14
N GLN A 81 -10.21 7.45 -18.33
CA GLN A 81 -10.39 6.77 -17.05
C GLN A 81 -10.93 5.34 -17.19
N SER A 82 -11.27 4.89 -18.42
CA SER A 82 -11.76 3.54 -18.68
C SER A 82 -10.95 2.86 -19.79
N ASP A 83 -10.54 1.62 -19.58
CA ASP A 83 -9.77 0.80 -20.53
C ASP A 83 -10.49 0.55 -21.87
N SER A 84 -11.79 0.80 -21.97
CA SER A 84 -12.59 0.58 -23.18
C SER A 84 -12.38 1.63 -24.27
N GLU A 85 -11.84 2.79 -23.95
CA GLU A 85 -11.62 3.90 -24.89
C GLU A 85 -10.16 4.11 -25.30
N LYS A 86 -9.24 3.51 -24.55
CA LYS A 86 -7.80 3.58 -24.82
C LYS A 86 -7.39 2.59 -25.93
N GLU A 87 -6.61 3.03 -26.91
CA GLU A 87 -5.99 2.14 -27.85
C GLU A 87 -5.01 1.20 -27.13
N THR A 88 -5.15 -0.11 -27.30
CA THR A 88 -4.23 -1.06 -26.67
C THR A 88 -2.82 -0.94 -27.25
N LEU A 89 -1.79 -1.21 -26.44
CA LEU A 89 -0.40 -1.21 -26.91
C LEU A 89 -0.24 -2.08 -28.16
N GLU A 90 -0.88 -3.24 -28.18
CA GLU A 90 -0.81 -4.17 -29.31
C GLU A 90 -1.32 -3.55 -30.61
N LYS A 91 -2.43 -2.81 -30.59
CA LYS A 91 -2.95 -2.08 -31.75
C LYS A 91 -2.03 -0.95 -32.21
N VAL A 92 -1.44 -0.21 -31.27
CA VAL A 92 -0.43 0.82 -31.59
C VAL A 92 0.75 0.19 -32.31
N LEU A 93 1.27 -0.92 -31.78
CA LEU A 93 2.40 -1.63 -32.37
C LEU A 93 2.06 -2.28 -33.73
N GLU A 94 0.85 -2.79 -33.91
CA GLU A 94 0.37 -3.28 -35.23
C GLU A 94 0.32 -2.17 -36.25
N ARG A 95 -0.10 -0.98 -35.91
CA ARG A 95 -0.12 0.19 -36.77
C ARG A 95 1.29 0.62 -37.14
N LEU A 96 2.21 0.74 -36.17
CA LEU A 96 3.61 1.09 -36.41
C LEU A 96 4.34 0.08 -37.28
N GLU A 97 4.07 -1.22 -37.12
CA GLU A 97 4.60 -2.29 -37.99
C GLU A 97 4.08 -2.15 -39.43
N LYS A 98 2.78 -1.95 -39.60
CA LYS A 98 2.14 -1.77 -40.91
C LYS A 98 2.64 -0.52 -41.64
N GLU A 99 2.98 0.52 -40.93
CA GLU A 99 3.57 1.76 -41.44
C GLU A 99 5.09 1.63 -41.70
N ASN A 100 5.69 0.46 -41.47
CA ASN A 100 7.14 0.21 -41.49
C ASN A 100 7.94 1.15 -40.58
N THR A 101 7.34 1.63 -39.49
CA THR A 101 7.98 2.46 -38.50
C THR A 101 8.76 1.61 -37.49
N ILE A 102 8.29 0.39 -37.22
CA ILE A 102 9.03 -0.64 -36.47
C ILE A 102 9.06 -1.94 -37.29
N THR A 103 10.07 -2.78 -37.02
CA THR A 103 10.15 -4.14 -37.60
C THR A 103 9.32 -5.11 -36.75
N LYS A 104 9.10 -6.32 -37.28
CA LYS A 104 8.42 -7.39 -36.56
C LYS A 104 9.21 -7.81 -35.31
N GLU A 105 10.52 -7.84 -35.39
CA GLU A 105 11.44 -8.16 -34.30
C GLU A 105 11.38 -7.06 -33.22
N GLU A 106 11.34 -5.80 -33.62
CA GLU A 106 11.21 -4.66 -32.70
C GLU A 106 9.84 -4.66 -31.97
N LYS A 107 8.75 -4.98 -32.71
CA LYS A 107 7.43 -5.18 -32.11
C LYS A 107 7.46 -6.29 -31.06
N GLN A 108 8.07 -7.43 -31.42
CA GLN A 108 8.19 -8.55 -30.48
C GLN A 108 9.02 -8.16 -29.24
N ALA A 109 10.12 -7.43 -29.43
CA ALA A 109 10.93 -6.92 -28.34
C ALA A 109 10.11 -6.02 -27.39
N ILE A 110 9.31 -5.09 -27.94
CA ILE A 110 8.44 -4.23 -27.12
C ILE A 110 7.41 -5.06 -26.34
N LEU A 111 6.80 -6.06 -26.94
CA LEU A 111 5.82 -6.92 -26.26
C LEU A 111 6.46 -7.77 -25.16
N GLU A 112 7.68 -8.23 -25.35
CA GLU A 112 8.41 -9.08 -24.40
C GLU A 112 9.10 -8.27 -23.30
N THR A 113 9.77 -7.18 -23.68
CA THR A 113 10.63 -6.41 -22.76
C THR A 113 10.03 -5.07 -22.34
N GLY A 114 9.02 -4.59 -23.04
CA GLY A 114 8.44 -3.26 -22.84
C GLY A 114 9.23 -2.12 -23.46
N GLU A 115 10.32 -2.42 -24.19
CA GLU A 115 11.22 -1.42 -24.76
C GLU A 115 11.83 -1.87 -26.11
N VAL A 116 12.37 -0.92 -26.86
CA VAL A 116 13.11 -1.18 -28.10
C VAL A 116 14.26 -0.18 -28.24
N THR A 117 15.37 -0.63 -28.81
CA THR A 117 16.50 0.25 -29.14
C THR A 117 16.56 0.48 -30.64
N ILE A 118 16.41 1.75 -31.06
CA ILE A 118 16.48 2.18 -32.49
C ILE A 118 17.52 3.29 -32.57
N ALA A 119 18.47 3.14 -33.47
CA ALA A 119 19.58 4.10 -33.68
C ALA A 119 20.36 4.40 -32.37
N GLY A 120 20.57 3.40 -31.53
CA GLY A 120 21.25 3.57 -30.25
C GLY A 120 20.41 4.26 -29.15
N LYS A 121 19.14 4.59 -29.43
CA LYS A 121 18.23 5.19 -28.46
C LYS A 121 17.23 4.15 -27.97
N THR A 122 17.19 3.89 -26.67
CA THR A 122 16.19 3.01 -26.05
C THR A 122 14.88 3.77 -25.84
N ILE A 123 13.78 3.23 -26.37
CA ILE A 123 12.42 3.78 -26.26
C ILE A 123 11.58 2.80 -25.43
N ILE A 124 11.08 3.28 -24.29
CA ILE A 124 10.37 2.47 -23.31
C ILE A 124 8.87 2.71 -23.41
N PHE A 125 8.12 1.68 -23.77
CA PHE A 125 6.65 1.67 -23.85
C PHE A 125 6.01 1.27 -22.52
N ILE A 126 6.49 0.18 -21.93
CA ILE A 126 5.99 -0.31 -20.65
C ILE A 126 7.08 -0.08 -19.61
N ASP A 127 6.74 0.69 -18.61
CA ASP A 127 7.61 0.88 -17.48
C ASP A 127 7.68 -0.43 -16.67
N GLY A 128 8.86 -1.01 -16.58
CA GLY A 128 9.13 -2.15 -15.69
C GLY A 128 8.97 -1.72 -14.22
N THR A 129 9.05 -2.70 -13.33
CA THR A 129 9.03 -2.50 -11.88
C THR A 129 10.44 -2.71 -11.30
N ILE A 130 10.66 -2.29 -10.05
CA ILE A 130 11.82 -2.77 -9.30
C ILE A 130 11.65 -4.25 -8.96
N VAL A 131 12.76 -4.92 -8.67
CA VAL A 131 12.75 -6.32 -8.20
C VAL A 131 11.86 -6.51 -6.98
N ALA A 132 11.13 -7.62 -6.94
CA ALA A 132 10.41 -8.02 -5.73
C ALA A 132 11.42 -8.32 -4.62
N CYS A 133 11.12 -7.90 -3.39
CA CYS A 133 11.91 -8.31 -2.25
C CYS A 133 11.67 -9.80 -1.98
N GLY A 134 12.74 -10.59 -2.02
CA GLY A 134 12.69 -12.06 -1.83
C GLY A 134 12.14 -12.46 -0.45
N ASN A 135 11.69 -13.70 -0.34
CA ASN A 135 10.85 -14.15 0.77
C ASN A 135 11.57 -14.55 2.07
N GLU A 136 12.90 -14.82 2.09
CA GLU A 136 13.49 -15.56 3.21
C GLU A 136 14.70 -14.91 3.91
N GLU A 137 15.39 -13.95 3.31
CA GLU A 137 16.58 -13.32 3.91
C GLU A 137 16.30 -11.95 4.53
N ASN A 138 15.11 -11.77 5.11
CA ASN A 138 14.61 -10.46 5.50
C ASN A 138 14.75 -10.15 7.00
N SER A 139 15.84 -10.58 7.61
CA SER A 139 16.29 -10.07 8.92
C SER A 139 17.03 -8.73 8.75
N ALA A 140 17.41 -8.08 9.86
CA ALA A 140 18.29 -6.91 9.83
C ALA A 140 19.64 -7.20 9.17
N ASP A 141 20.08 -8.46 9.16
CA ASP A 141 21.29 -8.94 8.47
C ASP A 141 21.07 -9.24 6.98
N GLY A 142 19.81 -9.21 6.49
CA GLY A 142 19.48 -9.53 5.11
C GLY A 142 19.90 -8.44 4.14
N SER A 143 20.09 -8.83 2.88
CA SER A 143 20.41 -7.91 1.77
C SER A 143 19.25 -6.93 1.49
N PHE A 144 19.58 -5.77 0.93
CA PHE A 144 18.59 -4.79 0.50
C PHE A 144 18.52 -4.73 -1.02
N LEU A 145 17.33 -4.95 -1.58
CA LEU A 145 17.06 -4.94 -3.04
C LEU A 145 18.06 -5.77 -3.85
N GLY A 146 18.50 -6.93 -3.29
CA GLY A 146 19.42 -7.85 -3.96
C GLY A 146 20.91 -7.52 -3.78
N ASN A 147 21.27 -6.43 -3.11
CA ASN A 147 22.65 -6.13 -2.78
C ASN A 147 23.08 -6.82 -1.49
N THR A 148 24.05 -7.71 -1.56
CA THR A 148 24.59 -8.47 -0.41
C THR A 148 25.71 -7.74 0.33
N SER A 149 26.19 -6.62 -0.20
CA SER A 149 27.27 -5.83 0.43
C SER A 149 26.77 -4.91 1.54
N ILE A 150 25.46 -4.64 1.59
CA ILE A 150 24.83 -3.82 2.63
C ILE A 150 23.75 -4.61 3.34
N LYS A 151 23.71 -4.49 4.67
CA LYS A 151 22.67 -5.08 5.49
C LYS A 151 21.54 -4.08 5.71
N ARG A 152 20.30 -4.56 5.81
CA ARG A 152 19.14 -3.71 6.09
C ARG A 152 19.28 -2.90 7.38
N GLY A 153 19.81 -3.52 8.42
CA GLY A 153 20.01 -2.88 9.72
C GLY A 153 21.03 -1.74 9.73
N ASP A 154 21.96 -1.74 8.77
CA ASP A 154 23.01 -0.72 8.63
C ASP A 154 22.55 0.50 7.79
N ILE A 155 21.33 0.49 7.24
CA ILE A 155 20.80 1.60 6.44
C ILE A 155 20.16 2.63 7.38
N GLU A 156 20.72 3.82 7.43
CA GLU A 156 20.22 4.91 8.27
C GLU A 156 19.35 5.91 7.53
N GLN A 157 19.41 5.92 6.17
CA GLN A 157 18.61 6.79 5.33
C GLN A 157 18.26 6.13 4.00
N ILE A 158 17.02 6.31 3.57
CA ILE A 158 16.57 6.00 2.21
C ILE A 158 16.18 7.30 1.52
N ASN A 159 16.70 7.52 0.31
CA ASN A 159 16.30 8.60 -0.59
C ASN A 159 15.67 8.00 -1.84
N ILE A 160 14.45 8.38 -2.18
CA ILE A 160 13.75 7.94 -3.38
C ILE A 160 13.61 9.13 -4.30
N ILE A 161 14.25 9.08 -5.47
CA ILE A 161 14.33 10.20 -6.41
C ILE A 161 13.86 9.82 -7.80
N THR A 162 13.47 10.82 -8.60
CA THR A 162 12.87 10.64 -9.92
C THR A 162 13.87 10.86 -11.07
N ALA A 163 15.17 10.90 -10.79
CA ALA A 163 16.22 11.05 -11.80
C ALA A 163 17.44 10.21 -11.42
N LEU A 164 18.08 9.58 -12.40
CA LEU A 164 19.29 8.76 -12.19
C LEU A 164 20.53 9.61 -11.92
N ASN A 165 20.48 10.92 -12.15
CA ASN A 165 21.55 11.91 -11.90
C ASN A 165 22.91 11.53 -12.50
N GLY A 166 22.89 10.82 -13.66
CA GLY A 166 24.10 10.38 -14.36
C GLY A 166 24.70 9.07 -13.84
N HIS A 167 24.10 8.44 -12.82
CA HIS A 167 24.52 7.11 -12.38
C HIS A 167 24.22 6.04 -13.42
N ASP A 168 25.13 5.07 -13.51
CA ASP A 168 25.06 3.89 -14.36
C ASP A 168 25.20 2.62 -13.50
N ALA A 169 24.65 1.51 -13.95
CA ALA A 169 24.71 0.23 -13.22
C ALA A 169 26.17 -0.31 -13.04
N ASN A 170 27.13 0.23 -13.78
CA ASN A 170 28.54 -0.12 -13.68
C ASN A 170 29.31 0.80 -12.72
N ASP A 171 28.68 1.84 -12.17
CA ASP A 171 29.34 2.72 -11.20
C ASP A 171 29.63 1.97 -9.90
N GLU A 172 30.72 2.34 -9.22
CA GLU A 172 31.06 1.80 -7.92
C GLU A 172 29.87 2.02 -6.92
N LYS A 173 29.57 1.00 -6.12
CA LYS A 173 28.47 1.03 -5.15
C LYS A 173 27.06 1.23 -5.72
N THR A 174 26.90 1.18 -7.05
CA THR A 174 25.62 1.23 -7.75
C THR A 174 25.22 -0.16 -8.22
N TRP A 175 23.92 -0.46 -8.21
CA TRP A 175 23.39 -1.70 -8.76
C TRP A 175 22.03 -1.52 -9.40
N ASP A 176 21.78 -2.31 -10.43
CA ASP A 176 20.50 -2.32 -11.13
C ASP A 176 19.44 -3.07 -10.32
N ILE A 177 18.41 -2.34 -9.89
CA ILE A 177 17.25 -2.87 -9.17
C ILE A 177 16.04 -3.10 -10.07
N SER A 178 16.17 -2.87 -11.39
CA SER A 178 15.10 -3.18 -12.32
C SER A 178 14.83 -4.68 -12.33
N GLU A 179 13.55 -5.09 -12.36
CA GLU A 179 13.16 -6.50 -12.50
C GLU A 179 13.76 -7.13 -13.76
N ARG A 180 13.85 -6.34 -14.83
CA ARG A 180 14.39 -6.76 -16.14
C ARG A 180 15.89 -6.51 -16.33
N LYS A 181 16.59 -6.00 -15.31
CA LYS A 181 18.02 -5.68 -15.36
C LYS A 181 18.42 -4.80 -16.54
N ASN A 182 17.63 -3.76 -16.81
CA ASN A 182 17.79 -2.85 -17.94
C ASN A 182 18.27 -1.43 -17.56
N GLY A 183 18.72 -1.24 -16.31
CA GLY A 183 19.25 0.02 -15.80
C GLY A 183 18.20 1.12 -15.61
N ARG A 184 16.91 0.79 -15.69
CA ARG A 184 15.82 1.76 -15.56
C ARG A 184 15.69 2.28 -14.13
N TYR A 185 15.88 1.40 -13.17
CA TYR A 185 15.89 1.70 -11.75
C TYR A 185 17.22 1.27 -11.16
N LEU A 186 17.89 2.21 -10.56
CA LEU A 186 19.17 1.99 -9.92
C LEU A 186 19.04 2.25 -8.42
N ALA A 187 19.91 1.62 -7.65
CA ALA A 187 20.17 2.01 -6.29
C ALA A 187 21.68 2.13 -6.08
N TRP A 188 22.08 3.03 -5.21
CA TRP A 188 23.46 3.19 -4.77
C TRP A 188 23.52 3.56 -3.31
N TYR A 189 24.69 3.42 -2.69
CA TYR A 189 24.87 3.72 -1.28
C TYR A 189 26.13 4.54 -1.04
N GLU A 190 26.06 5.39 -0.02
CA GLU A 190 27.13 6.25 0.43
C GLU A 190 27.21 6.21 1.96
N ASP A 191 28.39 6.54 2.51
CA ASP A 191 28.61 6.83 3.92
C ASP A 191 29.17 8.26 3.97
N LYS A 192 28.28 9.25 4.08
CA LYS A 192 28.67 10.67 3.96
C LYS A 192 29.34 11.22 5.22
N ASP A 193 28.97 10.68 6.37
CA ASP A 193 29.49 11.17 7.65
C ASP A 193 30.55 10.24 8.26
N ASN A 194 30.93 9.16 7.53
CA ASN A 194 31.93 8.17 7.92
C ASN A 194 31.62 7.46 9.24
N ASN A 195 30.34 7.19 9.48
CA ASN A 195 29.87 6.49 10.67
C ASN A 195 29.71 4.97 10.48
N ASN A 196 29.98 4.45 9.27
CA ASN A 196 29.82 3.07 8.82
C ASN A 196 28.36 2.61 8.70
N PHE A 197 27.42 3.55 8.57
CA PHE A 197 26.04 3.28 8.19
C PHE A 197 25.74 3.90 6.82
N TRP A 198 24.70 3.41 6.16
CA TRP A 198 24.49 3.69 4.74
C TRP A 198 23.32 4.61 4.50
N GLU A 199 23.57 5.66 3.69
CA GLU A 199 22.53 6.36 2.97
C GLU A 199 22.31 5.66 1.62
N VAL A 200 21.13 5.09 1.41
CA VAL A 200 20.79 4.39 0.16
C VAL A 200 19.87 5.26 -0.68
N THR A 201 20.24 5.49 -1.93
CA THR A 201 19.38 6.17 -2.90
C THR A 201 18.77 5.14 -3.85
N ILE A 202 17.47 5.23 -4.07
CA ILE A 202 16.68 4.48 -5.04
C ILE A 202 16.20 5.46 -6.09
N ALA A 203 16.46 5.21 -7.37
CA ALA A 203 16.21 6.16 -8.44
C ALA A 203 15.60 5.52 -9.68
N GLY A 204 14.84 6.32 -10.42
CA GLY A 204 14.34 6.02 -11.75
C GLY A 204 14.18 7.28 -12.56
N ASN A 205 14.02 7.17 -13.89
CA ASN A 205 13.60 8.30 -14.71
C ASN A 205 12.08 8.47 -14.60
N GLY A 206 11.63 9.21 -13.59
CA GLY A 206 10.25 9.32 -13.12
C GLY A 206 10.02 8.54 -11.83
N ARG A 207 8.76 8.35 -11.44
CA ARG A 207 8.42 7.61 -10.22
C ARG A 207 8.96 6.17 -10.27
N VAL A 208 9.40 5.68 -9.12
CA VAL A 208 9.91 4.31 -8.97
C VAL A 208 8.75 3.36 -8.82
N LYS A 209 8.46 2.58 -9.85
CA LYS A 209 7.34 1.65 -9.89
C LYS A 209 7.64 0.39 -9.10
N LEU A 210 6.82 0.11 -8.09
CA LEU A 210 6.96 -1.10 -7.28
C LEU A 210 6.41 -2.33 -8.01
N ASN A 211 6.97 -3.50 -7.70
CA ASN A 211 6.44 -4.78 -8.10
C ASN A 211 5.05 -5.02 -7.48
N LYS A 212 4.25 -5.92 -8.06
CA LYS A 212 2.96 -6.35 -7.50
C LYS A 212 3.05 -6.79 -6.04
N SER A 213 4.21 -7.28 -5.61
CA SER A 213 4.51 -7.53 -4.21
C SER A 213 5.55 -6.54 -3.69
N ALA A 214 5.12 -5.65 -2.81
CA ALA A 214 5.98 -4.78 -1.99
C ALA A 214 6.23 -5.38 -0.59
N LYS A 215 5.95 -6.69 -0.43
CA LYS A 215 6.14 -7.44 0.81
C LYS A 215 7.58 -7.30 1.28
N LEU A 216 7.76 -6.93 2.56
CA LEU A 216 9.05 -6.82 3.24
C LEU A 216 10.00 -5.74 2.67
N LEU A 217 9.57 -4.86 1.77
CA LEU A 217 10.44 -3.91 1.06
C LEU A 217 11.30 -3.09 2.02
N PHE A 218 10.72 -2.49 3.03
CA PHE A 218 11.40 -1.64 4.02
C PHE A 218 11.48 -2.28 5.42
N LYS A 219 11.52 -3.61 5.48
CA LYS A 219 11.65 -4.36 6.73
C LYS A 219 12.97 -4.09 7.44
N ALA A 220 12.93 -3.91 8.76
CA ALA A 220 14.07 -3.89 9.68
C ALA A 220 15.16 -2.87 9.35
N LEU A 221 14.84 -1.80 8.60
CA LEU A 221 15.81 -0.75 8.28
C LEU A 221 16.22 0.02 9.55
N GLY A 222 17.48 0.45 9.59
CA GLY A 222 18.02 1.28 10.66
C GLY A 222 18.22 0.57 12.00
N THR A 223 18.01 -0.74 12.08
CA THR A 223 18.05 -1.49 13.35
C THR A 223 19.39 -1.34 14.04
N TYR A 224 20.49 -1.40 13.31
CA TYR A 224 21.85 -1.26 13.85
C TYR A 224 22.33 0.19 13.87
N ALA A 225 21.87 1.01 12.89
CA ALA A 225 22.15 2.43 12.85
C ALA A 225 21.46 3.20 13.98
N GLY A 226 20.41 2.64 14.59
CA GLY A 226 19.64 3.29 15.66
C GLY A 226 18.69 4.38 15.18
N LYS A 227 18.65 4.67 13.87
CA LYS A 227 17.76 5.63 13.20
C LYS A 227 17.41 5.15 11.79
N ILE A 228 16.36 5.72 11.20
CA ILE A 228 16.04 5.61 9.78
C ILE A 228 15.33 6.88 9.34
N GLU A 229 15.78 7.48 8.25
CA GLU A 229 15.12 8.58 7.57
C GLU A 229 14.61 8.12 6.21
N MET A 230 13.33 8.42 5.91
CA MET A 230 12.68 8.04 4.65
C MET A 230 12.34 9.31 3.86
N ASN A 231 13.13 9.62 2.83
CA ASN A 231 12.94 10.80 1.99
C ASN A 231 12.42 10.40 0.61
N GLY A 232 11.46 11.15 0.08
CA GLY A 232 10.94 10.94 -1.26
C GLY A 232 10.04 9.71 -1.41
N ILE A 233 9.43 9.22 -0.33
CA ILE A 233 8.52 8.06 -0.37
C ILE A 233 7.33 8.30 -1.31
N GLU A 234 6.96 9.56 -1.53
CA GLU A 234 5.96 10.00 -2.50
C GLU A 234 6.37 9.73 -3.97
N ASN A 235 7.65 9.49 -4.22
CA ASN A 235 8.16 9.12 -5.54
C ASN A 235 8.00 7.63 -5.87
N LEU A 236 7.46 6.84 -4.94
CA LEU A 236 7.06 5.45 -5.24
C LEU A 236 5.73 5.42 -6.00
N ASP A 237 5.68 4.64 -7.05
CA ASP A 237 4.45 4.27 -7.73
C ASP A 237 3.96 2.92 -7.21
N THR A 238 2.89 2.95 -6.44
CA THR A 238 2.28 1.77 -5.79
C THR A 238 1.02 1.28 -6.49
N SER A 239 0.65 1.87 -7.64
CA SER A 239 -0.63 1.64 -8.33
C SER A 239 -0.89 0.19 -8.75
N GLU A 240 0.16 -0.61 -8.96
CA GLU A 240 0.01 -2.03 -9.31
C GLU A 240 0.25 -3.00 -8.13
N VAL A 241 0.52 -2.46 -6.93
CA VAL A 241 0.81 -3.30 -5.76
C VAL A 241 -0.46 -4.00 -5.28
N THR A 242 -0.38 -5.31 -5.12
CA THR A 242 -1.46 -6.15 -4.57
C THR A 242 -1.15 -6.70 -3.20
N ASP A 243 0.13 -6.80 -2.83
CA ASP A 243 0.60 -7.31 -1.53
C ASP A 243 1.55 -6.31 -0.86
N MET A 244 1.09 -5.68 0.23
CA MET A 244 1.89 -4.81 1.11
C MET A 244 2.18 -5.47 2.47
N SER A 245 2.06 -6.81 2.55
CA SER A 245 2.28 -7.53 3.80
C SER A 245 3.70 -7.29 4.33
N TYR A 246 3.80 -6.95 5.61
CA TYR A 246 5.08 -6.78 6.31
C TYR A 246 6.03 -5.73 5.68
N MET A 247 5.51 -4.77 4.90
CA MET A 247 6.34 -3.82 4.14
C MET A 247 7.32 -3.04 5.04
N PHE A 248 6.89 -2.62 6.24
CA PHE A 248 7.70 -1.90 7.23
C PHE A 248 7.96 -2.71 8.51
N THR A 249 7.72 -4.01 8.49
CA THR A 249 7.81 -4.86 9.69
C THR A 249 9.19 -4.79 10.34
N ASP A 250 9.23 -4.98 11.67
CA ASP A 250 10.43 -4.90 12.51
C ASP A 250 11.18 -3.56 12.37
N GLY A 251 10.49 -2.54 11.84
CA GLY A 251 11.00 -1.19 11.68
C GLY A 251 11.01 -0.41 12.99
N SER A 252 11.78 -0.89 13.96
CA SER A 252 11.85 -0.35 15.32
C SER A 252 12.41 1.09 15.40
N GLN A 253 12.87 1.64 14.28
CA GLN A 253 13.43 2.98 14.21
C GLN A 253 12.50 3.97 13.49
N TYR A 254 11.42 3.53 12.82
CA TYR A 254 10.44 4.46 12.25
C TYR A 254 9.70 5.19 13.36
N THR A 255 9.65 6.52 13.27
CA THR A 255 8.88 7.39 14.18
C THR A 255 7.65 7.96 13.51
N ASP A 256 7.80 8.42 12.28
CA ASP A 256 6.77 9.04 11.46
C ASP A 256 6.82 8.49 10.05
N LEU A 257 5.65 8.17 9.47
CA LEU A 257 5.52 7.71 8.09
C LEU A 257 4.36 8.45 7.42
N ASP A 258 4.64 9.22 6.38
CA ASP A 258 3.60 9.80 5.52
C ASP A 258 3.42 8.93 4.28
N LEU A 259 2.36 8.13 4.26
CA LEU A 259 1.99 7.23 3.17
C LEU A 259 0.78 7.74 2.37
N SER A 260 0.45 9.03 2.50
CA SER A 260 -0.71 9.63 1.82
C SER A 260 -0.60 9.61 0.28
N SER A 261 0.61 9.45 -0.26
CA SER A 261 0.86 9.31 -1.70
C SER A 261 0.63 7.89 -2.25
N PHE A 262 0.42 6.90 -1.39
CA PHE A 262 0.26 5.51 -1.82
C PHE A 262 -1.12 5.28 -2.46
N ASP A 263 -1.13 4.76 -3.67
CA ASP A 263 -2.31 4.15 -4.27
C ASP A 263 -2.43 2.70 -3.78
N THR A 264 -3.43 2.44 -2.97
CA THR A 264 -3.70 1.11 -2.40
C THR A 264 -4.94 0.44 -3.00
N SER A 265 -5.47 0.99 -4.10
CA SER A 265 -6.72 0.53 -4.72
C SER A 265 -6.70 -0.93 -5.18
N ASN A 266 -5.51 -1.45 -5.52
CA ASN A 266 -5.31 -2.84 -5.93
C ASN A 266 -4.84 -3.77 -4.81
N VAL A 267 -4.61 -3.25 -3.60
CA VAL A 267 -4.05 -4.03 -2.48
C VAL A 267 -5.10 -4.99 -1.90
N THR A 268 -4.73 -6.26 -1.79
CA THR A 268 -5.57 -7.32 -1.22
C THR A 268 -5.14 -7.76 0.17
N THR A 269 -3.89 -7.50 0.56
CA THR A 269 -3.39 -7.82 1.90
C THR A 269 -2.40 -6.76 2.43
N MET A 270 -2.62 -6.35 3.67
CA MET A 270 -1.75 -5.46 4.45
C MET A 270 -1.32 -6.12 5.76
N SER A 271 -1.32 -7.47 5.80
CA SER A 271 -0.98 -8.20 7.03
C SER A 271 0.39 -7.81 7.55
N GLY A 272 0.48 -7.40 8.82
CA GLY A 272 1.74 -7.06 9.48
C GLY A 272 2.50 -5.88 8.86
N MET A 273 1.86 -5.01 8.07
CA MET A 273 2.55 -3.92 7.35
C MET A 273 3.44 -3.08 8.28
N PHE A 274 2.99 -2.84 9.53
CA PHE A 274 3.74 -2.10 10.56
C PHE A 274 4.07 -2.98 11.77
N TYR A 275 4.12 -4.30 11.62
CA TYR A 275 4.42 -5.20 12.72
C TYR A 275 5.78 -4.87 13.36
N GLY A 276 5.81 -4.68 14.69
CA GLY A 276 7.06 -4.39 15.41
C GLY A 276 7.64 -2.99 15.23
N CYS A 277 6.89 -2.04 14.63
CA CYS A 277 7.30 -0.65 14.54
C CYS A 277 7.17 0.04 15.92
N SER A 278 8.03 -0.33 16.87
CA SER A 278 7.87 -0.01 18.28
C SER A 278 8.03 1.47 18.63
N LYS A 279 8.72 2.27 17.80
CA LYS A 279 8.89 3.72 17.95
C LYS A 279 7.91 4.53 17.11
N LEU A 280 7.06 3.90 16.29
CA LEU A 280 6.11 4.60 15.42
C LEU A 280 5.08 5.36 16.27
N THR A 281 5.10 6.68 16.17
CA THR A 281 4.17 7.57 16.87
C THR A 281 3.08 8.11 15.97
N ASN A 282 3.38 8.25 14.67
CA ASN A 282 2.45 8.78 13.69
C ASN A 282 2.57 8.04 12.35
N VAL A 283 1.42 7.76 11.73
CA VAL A 283 1.35 7.25 10.37
C VAL A 283 0.17 7.89 9.64
N ASN A 284 0.45 8.49 8.48
CA ASN A 284 -0.58 9.10 7.65
C ASN A 284 -1.09 8.09 6.60
N LEU A 285 -2.32 7.62 6.78
CA LEU A 285 -3.02 6.66 5.92
C LEU A 285 -4.28 7.30 5.28
N ALA A 286 -4.35 8.63 5.18
CA ALA A 286 -5.57 9.35 4.83
C ALA A 286 -6.17 8.95 3.46
N ASN A 287 -5.32 8.54 2.51
CA ASN A 287 -5.72 8.16 1.15
C ASN A 287 -5.78 6.64 0.93
N PHE A 288 -5.64 5.83 1.98
CA PHE A 288 -5.71 4.38 1.82
C PHE A 288 -7.10 3.93 1.39
N ASN A 289 -7.17 3.30 0.24
CA ASN A 289 -8.34 2.58 -0.26
C ASN A 289 -8.19 1.10 0.11
N THR A 290 -8.97 0.65 1.10
CA THR A 290 -8.89 -0.74 1.59
C THR A 290 -10.05 -1.61 1.11
N LYS A 291 -10.83 -1.15 0.14
CA LYS A 291 -12.02 -1.84 -0.38
C LYS A 291 -11.73 -3.28 -0.84
N ASN A 292 -10.53 -3.53 -1.40
CA ASN A 292 -10.13 -4.85 -1.88
C ASN A 292 -9.35 -5.68 -0.84
N VAL A 293 -9.10 -5.12 0.34
CA VAL A 293 -8.29 -5.79 1.37
C VAL A 293 -9.09 -6.89 2.06
N VAL A 294 -8.50 -8.08 2.11
CA VAL A 294 -9.08 -9.28 2.75
C VAL A 294 -8.41 -9.58 4.10
N LYS A 295 -7.16 -9.18 4.29
CA LYS A 295 -6.37 -9.48 5.50
C LYS A 295 -5.73 -8.23 6.09
N LEU A 296 -6.08 -7.94 7.36
CA LEU A 296 -5.51 -6.89 8.20
C LEU A 296 -4.83 -7.47 9.47
N SER A 297 -4.52 -8.77 9.46
CA SER A 297 -3.92 -9.42 10.63
C SER A 297 -2.59 -8.76 11.00
N ASN A 298 -2.39 -8.48 12.29
CA ASN A 298 -1.18 -7.88 12.86
C ASN A 298 -0.78 -6.51 12.25
N LEU A 299 -1.69 -5.78 11.62
CA LEU A 299 -1.35 -4.54 10.88
C LEU A 299 -0.47 -3.59 11.70
N PHE A 300 -0.82 -3.34 12.97
CA PHE A 300 -0.08 -2.48 13.92
C PHE A 300 0.47 -3.26 15.12
N ASN A 301 0.53 -4.60 15.06
CA ASN A 301 0.99 -5.36 16.20
C ASN A 301 2.41 -4.98 16.60
N GLY A 302 2.61 -4.59 17.86
CA GLY A 302 3.92 -4.15 18.37
C GLY A 302 4.26 -2.67 18.10
N CYS A 303 3.32 -1.85 17.60
CA CYS A 303 3.48 -0.41 17.54
C CYS A 303 3.28 0.21 18.94
N SER A 304 4.22 -0.06 19.85
CA SER A 304 4.04 0.25 21.28
C SER A 304 4.03 1.74 21.60
N ALA A 305 4.63 2.59 20.77
CA ALA A 305 4.68 4.04 20.97
C ALA A 305 3.41 4.78 20.49
N ILE A 306 2.60 4.15 19.62
CA ILE A 306 1.47 4.83 18.99
C ILE A 306 0.35 5.08 20.00
N GLU A 307 -0.11 6.32 20.10
CA GLU A 307 -1.18 6.70 21.03
C GLU A 307 -2.56 6.78 20.34
N ASN A 308 -2.59 7.18 19.09
CA ASN A 308 -3.81 7.34 18.30
C ASN A 308 -3.57 6.89 16.87
N ILE A 309 -4.58 6.27 16.24
CA ILE A 309 -4.53 5.80 14.85
C ILE A 309 -5.76 6.33 14.12
N ASN A 310 -5.56 7.00 12.99
CA ASN A 310 -6.65 7.44 12.12
C ASN A 310 -6.91 6.40 11.02
N LEU A 311 -8.05 5.71 11.11
CA LEU A 311 -8.51 4.69 10.17
C LEU A 311 -9.81 5.09 9.47
N ASN A 312 -10.13 6.37 9.40
CA ASN A 312 -11.41 6.85 8.84
C ASN A 312 -11.57 6.50 7.35
N SER A 313 -10.47 6.32 6.61
CA SER A 313 -10.46 5.91 5.20
C SER A 313 -10.64 4.39 5.00
N PHE A 314 -10.59 3.58 6.07
CA PHE A 314 -10.61 2.13 5.94
C PHE A 314 -12.04 1.62 5.68
N GLU A 315 -12.22 0.97 4.52
CA GLU A 315 -13.39 0.17 4.17
C GLU A 315 -13.05 -1.31 4.40
N THR A 316 -13.76 -1.98 5.33
CA THR A 316 -13.39 -3.34 5.76
C THR A 316 -14.41 -4.41 5.37
N SER A 317 -15.35 -4.10 4.47
CA SER A 317 -16.45 -5.00 4.05
C SER A 317 -15.98 -6.33 3.41
N ASN A 318 -14.72 -6.42 2.98
CA ASN A 318 -14.12 -7.66 2.45
C ASN A 318 -13.14 -8.32 3.41
N VAL A 319 -12.88 -7.72 4.57
CA VAL A 319 -11.92 -8.26 5.54
C VAL A 319 -12.48 -9.49 6.24
N THR A 320 -11.72 -10.57 6.25
CA THR A 320 -12.07 -11.83 6.93
C THR A 320 -11.21 -12.10 8.17
N ASN A 321 -10.05 -11.45 8.29
CA ASN A 321 -9.09 -11.70 9.37
C ASN A 321 -8.51 -10.40 9.94
N MET A 322 -8.80 -10.14 11.22
CA MET A 322 -8.29 -9.02 12.03
C MET A 322 -7.44 -9.50 13.23
N TYR A 323 -6.88 -10.74 13.14
CA TYR A 323 -6.01 -11.29 14.18
C TYR A 323 -4.93 -10.29 14.59
N GLY A 324 -4.84 -9.98 15.89
CA GLY A 324 -3.76 -9.16 16.48
C GLY A 324 -3.62 -7.76 15.90
N MET A 325 -4.64 -7.21 15.21
CA MET A 325 -4.51 -5.96 14.43
C MET A 325 -3.88 -4.80 15.21
N PHE A 326 -4.18 -4.67 16.50
CA PHE A 326 -3.62 -3.67 17.42
C PHE A 326 -2.89 -4.33 18.59
N GLY A 327 -2.55 -5.61 18.49
CA GLY A 327 -1.84 -6.32 19.56
C GLY A 327 -0.56 -5.59 19.96
N ASN A 328 -0.25 -5.55 21.25
CA ASN A 328 0.96 -4.90 21.80
C ASN A 328 1.10 -3.39 21.46
N CYS A 329 0.01 -2.70 21.11
CA CYS A 329 -0.04 -1.24 21.06
C CYS A 329 -0.20 -0.69 22.49
N GLU A 330 0.86 -0.77 23.29
CA GLU A 330 0.81 -0.53 24.74
C GLU A 330 0.33 0.87 25.12
N ASN A 331 0.67 1.88 24.32
CA ASN A 331 0.32 3.29 24.55
C ASN A 331 -0.97 3.73 23.83
N LEU A 332 -1.63 2.84 23.06
CA LEU A 332 -2.85 3.18 22.34
C LEU A 332 -3.97 3.58 23.32
N LYS A 333 -4.39 4.85 23.23
CA LYS A 333 -5.42 5.44 24.12
C LYS A 333 -6.82 5.32 23.52
N ASN A 334 -6.91 5.58 22.20
CA ASN A 334 -8.17 5.61 21.46
C ASN A 334 -7.97 5.06 20.04
N VAL A 335 -9.00 4.38 19.55
CA VAL A 335 -9.10 3.98 18.15
C VAL A 335 -10.53 4.20 17.66
N ASN A 336 -10.68 4.86 16.51
CA ASN A 336 -11.98 5.04 15.88
C ASN A 336 -12.22 3.90 14.87
N LEU A 337 -13.23 3.07 15.17
CA LEU A 337 -13.60 1.90 14.35
C LEU A 337 -14.98 2.08 13.67
N LYS A 338 -15.52 3.30 13.62
CA LYS A 338 -16.87 3.55 13.10
C LYS A 338 -17.04 3.24 11.62
N SER A 339 -15.95 3.26 10.84
CA SER A 339 -15.96 2.88 9.42
C SER A 339 -15.90 1.35 9.20
N PHE A 340 -15.65 0.55 10.24
CA PHE A 340 -15.42 -0.88 10.10
C PHE A 340 -16.72 -1.66 9.89
N ASP A 341 -16.84 -2.33 8.75
CA ASP A 341 -17.80 -3.41 8.54
C ASP A 341 -17.11 -4.74 8.87
N THR A 342 -17.59 -5.41 9.90
CA THR A 342 -17.02 -6.67 10.38
C THR A 342 -17.85 -7.91 10.02
N SER A 343 -18.83 -7.76 9.13
CA SER A 343 -19.81 -8.81 8.80
C SER A 343 -19.18 -10.10 8.23
N LYS A 344 -18.01 -9.99 7.58
CA LYS A 344 -17.28 -11.14 7.04
C LYS A 344 -16.11 -11.61 7.91
N VAL A 345 -15.83 -10.92 9.02
CA VAL A 345 -14.69 -11.25 9.88
C VAL A 345 -14.97 -12.53 10.65
N THR A 346 -14.09 -13.51 10.52
CA THR A 346 -14.16 -14.78 11.24
C THR A 346 -13.17 -14.84 12.42
N ASN A 347 -12.10 -14.04 12.38
CA ASN A 347 -11.04 -14.07 13.39
C ASN A 347 -10.68 -12.68 13.90
N MET A 348 -10.96 -12.41 15.18
CA MET A 348 -10.57 -11.22 15.94
C MET A 348 -9.69 -11.61 17.16
N GLU A 349 -9.06 -12.78 17.13
CA GLU A 349 -8.18 -13.25 18.20
C GLU A 349 -7.07 -12.22 18.46
N ALA A 350 -6.79 -11.91 19.72
CA ALA A 350 -5.75 -11.01 20.19
C ALA A 350 -5.82 -9.56 19.61
N MET A 351 -6.98 -9.12 19.07
CA MET A 351 -7.08 -7.84 18.34
C MET A 351 -6.57 -6.66 19.16
N PHE A 352 -6.79 -6.64 20.49
CA PHE A 352 -6.33 -5.61 21.41
C PHE A 352 -5.44 -6.19 22.53
N PHE A 353 -4.77 -7.31 22.26
CA PHE A 353 -3.85 -7.93 23.22
C PHE A 353 -2.78 -6.92 23.68
N ASN A 354 -2.58 -6.77 25.02
CA ASN A 354 -1.60 -5.84 25.61
C ASN A 354 -1.80 -4.35 25.22
N CYS A 355 -3.02 -3.91 24.91
CA CYS A 355 -3.32 -2.48 24.78
C CYS A 355 -3.51 -1.87 26.17
N LYS A 356 -2.41 -1.69 26.91
CA LYS A 356 -2.40 -1.34 28.34
C LYS A 356 -3.01 0.02 28.66
N SER A 357 -2.90 0.98 27.72
CA SER A 357 -3.39 2.35 27.85
C SER A 357 -4.82 2.56 27.33
N LEU A 358 -5.42 1.53 26.70
CA LEU A 358 -6.74 1.61 26.11
C LEU A 358 -7.81 1.67 27.19
N SER A 359 -8.52 2.80 27.28
CA SER A 359 -9.52 3.04 28.32
C SER A 359 -10.97 2.89 27.83
N LYS A 360 -11.19 3.01 26.51
CA LYS A 360 -12.52 2.94 25.91
C LYS A 360 -12.44 2.44 24.47
N ILE A 361 -13.42 1.64 24.05
CA ILE A 361 -13.62 1.20 22.64
C ILE A 361 -15.11 1.28 22.33
N ASP A 362 -15.45 1.74 21.14
CA ASP A 362 -16.82 1.78 20.61
C ASP A 362 -16.99 0.65 19.58
N PHE A 363 -17.80 -0.36 19.94
CA PHE A 363 -18.16 -1.49 19.08
C PHE A 363 -19.59 -1.38 18.52
N SER A 364 -20.22 -0.22 18.59
CA SER A 364 -21.66 -0.05 18.28
C SER A 364 -22.03 -0.47 16.85
N ASN A 365 -21.09 -0.46 15.90
CA ASN A 365 -21.29 -0.87 14.52
C ASN A 365 -20.77 -2.28 14.18
N PHE A 366 -20.17 -3.00 15.14
CA PHE A 366 -19.62 -4.33 14.86
C PHE A 366 -20.72 -5.37 14.65
N ASN A 367 -20.63 -6.11 13.56
CA ASN A 367 -21.41 -7.31 13.31
C ASN A 367 -20.50 -8.53 13.49
N THR A 368 -20.69 -9.28 14.55
CA THR A 368 -19.84 -10.42 14.92
C THR A 368 -20.49 -11.78 14.59
N SER A 369 -21.55 -11.79 13.78
CA SER A 369 -22.30 -13.03 13.46
C SER A 369 -21.45 -14.10 12.76
N SER A 370 -20.38 -13.70 12.05
CA SER A 370 -19.44 -14.60 11.39
C SER A 370 -18.24 -14.99 12.25
N VAL A 371 -18.06 -14.36 13.43
CA VAL A 371 -16.85 -14.50 14.23
C VAL A 371 -16.83 -15.86 14.94
N GLU A 372 -15.73 -16.57 14.75
CA GLU A 372 -15.44 -17.86 15.38
C GLU A 372 -14.46 -17.74 16.55
N ARG A 373 -13.59 -16.73 16.55
CA ARG A 373 -12.47 -16.63 17.50
C ARG A 373 -12.32 -15.23 18.08
N LEU A 374 -12.43 -15.16 19.41
CA LEU A 374 -12.19 -13.97 20.23
C LEU A 374 -11.11 -14.25 21.31
N LYS A 375 -10.36 -15.36 21.19
CA LYS A 375 -9.29 -15.72 22.12
C LYS A 375 -8.35 -14.55 22.34
N ARG A 376 -8.04 -14.23 23.60
CA ARG A 376 -7.10 -13.17 24.00
C ARG A 376 -7.45 -11.76 23.55
N MET A 377 -8.68 -11.48 23.11
CA MET A 377 -9.03 -10.22 22.45
C MET A 377 -8.66 -9.00 23.29
N PHE A 378 -8.85 -9.04 24.61
CA PHE A 378 -8.61 -7.93 25.54
C PHE A 378 -7.58 -8.26 26.64
N VAL A 379 -6.74 -9.27 26.44
CA VAL A 379 -5.73 -9.62 27.46
C VAL A 379 -4.86 -8.40 27.79
N ASN A 380 -4.71 -8.10 29.09
CA ASN A 380 -3.94 -6.99 29.63
C ASN A 380 -4.40 -5.59 29.15
N CYS A 381 -5.66 -5.40 28.79
CA CYS A 381 -6.27 -4.08 28.62
C CYS A 381 -6.59 -3.50 30.03
N GLY A 382 -5.54 -3.16 30.78
CA GLY A 382 -5.64 -2.87 32.21
C GLY A 382 -6.42 -1.60 32.60
N LEU A 383 -6.60 -0.66 31.65
CA LEU A 383 -7.33 0.60 31.89
C LEU A 383 -8.79 0.56 31.44
N LEU A 384 -9.25 -0.52 30.79
CA LEU A 384 -10.67 -0.67 30.47
C LEU A 384 -11.50 -0.78 31.73
N THR A 385 -12.49 0.10 31.87
CA THR A 385 -13.45 0.07 33.00
C THR A 385 -14.79 -0.55 32.62
N GLU A 386 -15.20 -0.40 31.39
CA GLU A 386 -16.42 -0.94 30.82
C GLU A 386 -16.21 -1.47 29.43
N LEU A 387 -16.89 -2.56 29.09
CA LEU A 387 -16.95 -3.11 27.72
C LEU A 387 -18.42 -3.31 27.34
N ASP A 388 -18.89 -2.52 26.38
CA ASP A 388 -20.17 -2.73 25.75
C ASP A 388 -20.00 -3.66 24.53
N LEU A 389 -20.33 -4.94 24.73
CA LEU A 389 -20.37 -5.97 23.71
C LEU A 389 -21.84 -6.38 23.41
N SER A 390 -22.79 -5.49 23.70
CA SER A 390 -24.22 -5.76 23.53
C SER A 390 -24.62 -6.02 22.07
N ASN A 391 -23.80 -5.57 21.11
CA ASN A 391 -23.99 -5.87 19.67
C ASN A 391 -23.38 -7.22 19.23
N PHE A 392 -22.61 -7.87 20.10
CA PHE A 392 -21.92 -9.09 19.71
C PHE A 392 -22.91 -10.23 19.57
N LYS A 393 -23.07 -10.70 18.34
CA LYS A 393 -23.78 -11.93 17.99
C LYS A 393 -22.76 -13.03 17.88
N THR A 394 -22.93 -14.10 18.64
CA THR A 394 -21.89 -15.10 18.85
C THR A 394 -22.32 -16.52 18.47
N GLU A 395 -23.29 -16.65 17.55
CA GLU A 395 -23.87 -17.91 17.11
C GLU A 395 -22.84 -18.86 16.49
N ASN A 396 -21.71 -18.34 16.02
CA ASN A 396 -20.62 -19.13 15.43
C ASN A 396 -19.34 -19.15 16.27
N LEU A 397 -19.39 -18.59 17.49
CA LEU A 397 -18.23 -18.46 18.35
C LEU A 397 -17.78 -19.81 18.91
N LEU A 398 -16.50 -20.13 18.71
CA LEU A 398 -15.89 -21.39 19.14
C LEU A 398 -14.86 -21.21 20.26
N ASN A 399 -14.20 -20.04 20.31
CA ASN A 399 -13.07 -19.83 21.22
C ASN A 399 -13.05 -18.44 21.85
N VAL A 400 -13.14 -18.40 23.18
CA VAL A 400 -13.08 -17.20 24.05
C VAL A 400 -11.99 -17.31 25.12
N GLU A 401 -11.07 -18.26 24.97
CA GLU A 401 -10.01 -18.55 25.94
C GLU A 401 -9.26 -17.27 26.30
N THR A 402 -9.11 -16.99 27.59
CA THR A 402 -8.40 -15.85 28.19
C THR A 402 -8.86 -14.46 27.69
N MET A 403 -10.09 -14.34 27.15
CA MET A 403 -10.56 -13.15 26.44
C MET A 403 -10.35 -11.84 27.24
N PHE A 404 -10.60 -11.87 28.56
CA PHE A 404 -10.53 -10.69 29.43
C PHE A 404 -9.40 -10.76 30.48
N SER A 405 -8.46 -11.68 30.33
CA SER A 405 -7.38 -11.87 31.30
C SER A 405 -6.56 -10.58 31.47
N GLY A 406 -6.32 -10.17 32.72
CA GLY A 406 -5.55 -8.97 33.04
C GLY A 406 -6.28 -7.63 32.86
N CYS A 407 -7.59 -7.62 32.63
CA CYS A 407 -8.43 -6.40 32.65
C CYS A 407 -8.74 -5.98 34.12
N LYS A 408 -7.74 -5.45 34.81
CA LYS A 408 -7.75 -5.25 36.26
C LYS A 408 -8.73 -4.18 36.75
N LEU A 409 -9.18 -3.26 35.92
CA LEU A 409 -10.09 -2.18 36.27
C LEU A 409 -11.51 -2.37 35.74
N LEU A 410 -11.80 -3.52 35.13
CA LEU A 410 -13.05 -3.77 34.43
C LEU A 410 -14.20 -3.97 35.45
N LYS A 411 -15.19 -3.07 35.44
CA LYS A 411 -16.34 -3.05 36.33
C LYS A 411 -17.60 -3.61 35.66
N LYS A 412 -17.68 -3.53 34.34
CA LYS A 412 -18.86 -3.95 33.59
C LYS A 412 -18.52 -4.55 32.24
N ILE A 413 -19.15 -5.69 31.96
CA ILE A 413 -19.14 -6.31 30.62
C ILE A 413 -20.59 -6.53 30.23
N ASP A 414 -21.03 -5.91 29.15
CA ASP A 414 -22.38 -6.11 28.63
C ASP A 414 -22.35 -7.04 27.41
N MET A 415 -22.79 -8.27 27.61
CA MET A 415 -22.88 -9.33 26.59
C MET A 415 -24.33 -9.79 26.38
N ARG A 416 -25.30 -8.88 26.56
CA ARG A 416 -26.74 -9.19 26.57
C ARG A 416 -27.28 -9.89 25.31
N ASN A 417 -26.56 -9.85 24.19
CA ASN A 417 -26.97 -10.55 22.96
C ASN A 417 -26.02 -11.71 22.60
N ALA A 418 -25.03 -11.99 23.44
CA ALA A 418 -24.12 -13.10 23.22
C ALA A 418 -24.77 -14.44 23.59
N THR A 419 -24.47 -15.48 22.80
CA THR A 419 -24.76 -16.89 23.09
C THR A 419 -23.46 -17.68 23.13
N PHE A 420 -23.39 -18.71 23.96
CA PHE A 420 -22.18 -19.50 24.15
C PHE A 420 -22.36 -20.96 23.74
N ASP A 421 -23.43 -21.27 23.01
CA ASP A 421 -23.88 -22.64 22.72
C ASP A 421 -22.86 -23.48 21.93
N LYS A 422 -22.05 -22.84 21.08
CA LYS A 422 -21.01 -23.50 20.29
C LYS A 422 -19.61 -23.36 20.87
N VAL A 423 -19.44 -22.62 21.98
CA VAL A 423 -18.12 -22.38 22.55
C VAL A 423 -17.49 -23.65 23.07
N GLN A 424 -16.32 -23.99 22.56
CA GLN A 424 -15.53 -25.16 22.93
C GLN A 424 -14.37 -24.82 23.84
N ASN A 425 -13.71 -23.66 23.60
CA ASN A 425 -12.56 -23.21 24.37
C ASN A 425 -12.88 -21.90 25.11
N TYR A 426 -12.98 -22.00 26.42
CA TYR A 426 -13.36 -20.90 27.33
C TYR A 426 -12.41 -20.73 28.52
N ASN A 427 -11.32 -21.52 28.58
CA ASN A 427 -10.40 -21.54 29.72
C ASN A 427 -9.92 -20.12 30.09
N TYR A 428 -9.97 -19.80 31.37
CA TYR A 428 -9.50 -18.53 31.93
C TYR A 428 -10.19 -17.26 31.37
N MET A 429 -11.36 -17.40 30.73
CA MET A 429 -12.09 -16.26 30.14
C MET A 429 -12.38 -15.16 31.20
N LEU A 430 -12.82 -15.57 32.40
CA LEU A 430 -13.27 -14.67 33.48
C LEU A 430 -12.38 -14.68 34.73
N ASP A 431 -11.38 -15.55 34.82
CA ASP A 431 -10.68 -15.88 36.07
C ASP A 431 -10.01 -14.67 36.74
N THR A 432 -9.39 -13.80 35.98
CA THR A 432 -8.58 -12.68 36.49
C THR A 432 -9.31 -11.36 36.54
N LEU A 433 -10.62 -11.37 36.34
CA LEU A 433 -11.45 -10.17 36.45
C LEU A 433 -11.57 -9.71 37.93
N PRO A 434 -11.79 -8.39 38.19
CA PRO A 434 -12.11 -7.89 39.53
C PRO A 434 -13.28 -8.62 40.16
N SER A 435 -13.26 -8.76 41.49
CA SER A 435 -14.34 -9.45 42.23
C SER A 435 -15.69 -8.72 42.14
N ASP A 436 -15.64 -7.39 41.91
CA ASP A 436 -16.79 -6.50 41.82
C ASP A 436 -17.29 -6.26 40.40
N VAL A 437 -16.80 -7.02 39.40
CA VAL A 437 -17.26 -6.90 38.01
C VAL A 437 -18.72 -7.36 37.89
N THR A 438 -19.48 -6.63 37.07
CA THR A 438 -20.84 -7.03 36.65
C THR A 438 -20.81 -7.51 35.20
N ILE A 439 -21.30 -8.71 34.95
CA ILE A 439 -21.39 -9.33 33.62
C ILE A 439 -22.88 -9.47 33.29
N ILE A 440 -23.33 -8.76 32.25
CA ILE A 440 -24.72 -8.78 31.81
C ILE A 440 -24.84 -9.77 30.65
N VAL A 441 -25.76 -10.72 30.78
CA VAL A 441 -26.08 -11.74 29.79
C VAL A 441 -27.53 -11.65 29.32
N LYS A 442 -27.87 -12.38 28.27
CA LYS A 442 -29.16 -12.37 27.60
C LYS A 442 -30.29 -12.87 28.49
N ASP A 443 -30.14 -14.06 29.05
CA ASP A 443 -31.17 -14.83 29.73
C ASP A 443 -30.56 -15.80 30.75
N ASP A 444 -31.43 -16.50 31.47
CA ASP A 444 -31.02 -17.48 32.50
C ASP A 444 -30.19 -18.61 31.89
N THR A 445 -30.45 -19.05 30.66
CA THR A 445 -29.69 -20.12 29.98
C THR A 445 -28.21 -19.72 29.86
N GLN A 446 -27.92 -18.48 29.43
CA GLN A 446 -26.55 -17.98 29.30
C GLN A 446 -25.90 -17.74 30.66
N LYS A 447 -26.69 -17.32 31.65
CA LYS A 447 -26.23 -17.19 33.04
C LYS A 447 -25.85 -18.56 33.62
N GLU A 448 -26.69 -19.59 33.43
CA GLU A 448 -26.40 -20.96 33.89
C GLU A 448 -25.16 -21.51 33.22
N TRP A 449 -25.04 -21.34 31.90
CA TRP A 449 -23.84 -21.76 31.18
C TRP A 449 -22.57 -21.16 31.76
N LEU A 450 -22.50 -19.82 31.88
CA LEU A 450 -21.33 -19.13 32.44
C LEU A 450 -21.07 -19.55 33.91
N SER A 451 -22.12 -19.61 34.73
CA SER A 451 -21.97 -19.98 36.15
C SER A 451 -21.50 -21.42 36.31
N SER A 452 -21.87 -22.32 35.41
CA SER A 452 -21.39 -23.71 35.43
C SER A 452 -19.91 -23.83 35.07
N LYS A 453 -19.39 -22.91 34.25
CA LYS A 453 -17.97 -22.90 33.80
C LYS A 453 -17.08 -22.06 34.72
N PHE A 454 -17.66 -21.03 35.37
CA PHE A 454 -16.98 -20.08 36.25
C PHE A 454 -17.79 -19.88 37.55
N PRO A 455 -17.87 -20.92 38.41
CA PRO A 455 -18.73 -20.89 39.60
C PRO A 455 -18.35 -19.77 40.60
N GLU A 456 -17.07 -19.40 40.65
CA GLU A 456 -16.58 -18.28 41.44
C GLU A 456 -17.09 -16.91 40.96
N ARG A 457 -17.64 -16.84 39.75
CA ARG A 457 -18.22 -15.62 39.14
C ARG A 457 -19.74 -15.61 39.12
N ALA A 458 -20.42 -16.62 39.61
CA ALA A 458 -21.88 -16.75 39.53
C ALA A 458 -22.62 -15.51 40.05
N ASN A 459 -22.13 -14.89 41.11
CA ASN A 459 -22.71 -13.67 41.71
C ASN A 459 -22.48 -12.39 40.88
N SER A 460 -21.47 -12.40 40.02
CA SER A 460 -21.14 -11.32 39.11
C SER A 460 -22.02 -11.32 37.86
N ILE A 461 -22.65 -12.45 37.50
CA ILE A 461 -23.43 -12.64 36.27
C ILE A 461 -24.90 -12.27 36.52
N LYS A 462 -25.39 -11.28 35.77
CA LYS A 462 -26.75 -10.76 35.85
C LYS A 462 -27.47 -10.92 34.52
N VAL A 463 -28.74 -11.31 34.57
CA VAL A 463 -29.60 -11.27 33.37
C VAL A 463 -29.99 -9.82 33.10
N GLN A 464 -30.10 -9.46 31.81
CA GLN A 464 -30.55 -8.12 31.42
C GLN A 464 -31.87 -7.76 32.12
N GLY A 465 -31.95 -6.52 32.65
CA GLY A 465 -33.13 -6.03 33.38
C GLY A 465 -33.22 -6.48 34.87
N GLN A 466 -32.28 -7.29 35.35
CA GLN A 466 -32.12 -7.66 36.77
C GLN A 466 -30.95 -6.87 37.34
N THR A 467 -31.12 -5.60 37.69
CA THR A 467 -30.09 -4.77 38.34
C THR A 467 -30.36 -4.63 39.81
#